data_b863beb3d1bf554735ff2a8dd205195a
#
_entry.id   b863beb3d1bf554735ff2a8dd205195a
#
_cell.length_a   1.000
_cell.length_b   1.000
_cell.length_c   1.000
_cell.angle_alpha   90.00
_cell.angle_beta   90.00
_cell.angle_gamma   90.00
#
_symmetry.space_group_name_H-M   'P 1'
#
loop_
_entity.id
_entity.type
_entity.pdbx_description
1 polymer ?
#
loop_
_entity_poly.entity_id
_entity_poly.type
_entity_poly.pdbx_seq_one_letter_code
_entity_poly.pdbx_strand_id
1 'polypeptide(L)'
;MPGIWTRQPGTTVYTAFFVAFTLLRLPWLCVLYLFPSMRPNVCWTFRQSLSRTLFSYFGEYVATVELEPPPTLVPGNEKDKFVIIDPAKSDLYRDILLCDPAIRPGAVGAVWHTKPITHPGQHQSGQRVFFHLHGGAYVLGDGRDVGMRFTSSLLLRSCPGSAVFCPEYRLASAPGGRFPAAFQDAVTAYSFLVHELQIPPRDIILSGDSAGAHLAIALLRYANANPDVLPEPAALLLWSPWPDMIIGVEVADERPATHVDHVAPQLIAWTYREFLPRAETGVSRSDPYISPVTAPIPTEIPIWVQWGGAEILKPEINKFVRVQESSQSRYKGERRARVGTYEVPHAPHDILALAPIIGWKSEATDAVEEAIRFLDGCLLE
;
A
#
# COMPACT_ATOMS: atom_id res chain seq x y z
N MET A 1 13.89 -3.69 22.22
CA MET A 1 14.95 -4.68 21.97
C MET A 1 14.34 -5.78 21.12
N PRO A 2 15.04 -6.30 20.10
CA PRO A 2 14.56 -7.46 19.35
C PRO A 2 14.25 -8.60 20.31
N GLY A 3 13.09 -9.25 20.14
CA GLY A 3 12.66 -10.34 20.98
C GLY A 3 13.56 -11.59 20.85
N ILE A 4 13.44 -12.55 21.74
CA ILE A 4 14.18 -13.82 21.67
C ILE A 4 13.85 -14.63 20.41
N TRP A 5 12.70 -14.34 19.78
CA TRP A 5 12.19 -15.02 18.58
C TRP A 5 12.71 -14.43 17.26
N THR A 6 13.38 -13.27 17.30
CA THR A 6 13.94 -12.61 16.10
C THR A 6 15.37 -13.05 15.79
N ARG A 7 15.99 -13.89 16.63
CA ARG A 7 17.37 -14.38 16.49
C ARG A 7 17.46 -15.89 16.64
N GLN A 8 18.44 -16.49 15.96
CA GLN A 8 18.73 -17.91 16.14
C GLN A 8 19.27 -18.20 17.54
N PRO A 9 18.88 -19.33 18.18
CA PRO A 9 18.00 -20.40 17.70
C PRO A 9 16.50 -20.14 17.93
N GLY A 10 16.11 -18.99 18.51
CA GLY A 10 14.74 -18.68 18.87
C GLY A 10 13.80 -18.70 17.65
N THR A 11 14.20 -18.12 16.52
CA THR A 11 13.41 -18.13 15.28
C THR A 11 13.09 -19.56 14.83
N THR A 12 14.07 -20.47 14.83
CA THR A 12 13.86 -21.89 14.46
C THR A 12 12.88 -22.58 15.40
N VAL A 13 13.02 -22.37 16.71
CA VAL A 13 12.13 -22.96 17.73
C VAL A 13 10.71 -22.44 17.55
N TYR A 14 10.55 -21.13 17.39
CA TYR A 14 9.23 -20.52 17.20
C TYR A 14 8.59 -20.98 15.87
N THR A 15 9.35 -21.09 14.79
CA THR A 15 8.88 -21.62 13.50
C THR A 15 8.34 -23.06 13.64
N ALA A 16 9.11 -23.94 14.32
CA ALA A 16 8.67 -25.31 14.56
C ALA A 16 7.39 -25.36 15.40
N PHE A 17 7.31 -24.55 16.46
CA PHE A 17 6.11 -24.40 17.26
C PHE A 17 4.91 -23.89 16.45
N PHE A 18 5.10 -22.82 15.65
CA PHE A 18 4.06 -22.26 14.82
C PHE A 18 3.49 -23.28 13.80
N VAL A 19 4.38 -24.03 13.13
CA VAL A 19 3.97 -25.07 12.17
C VAL A 19 3.19 -26.18 12.88
N ALA A 20 3.73 -26.72 13.98
CA ALA A 20 3.06 -27.77 14.76
C ALA A 20 1.69 -27.32 15.27
N PHE A 21 1.62 -26.12 15.84
CA PHE A 21 0.40 -25.53 16.38
C PHE A 21 -0.66 -25.30 15.28
N THR A 22 -0.26 -24.80 14.11
CA THR A 22 -1.15 -24.59 12.97
C THR A 22 -1.70 -25.92 12.44
N LEU A 23 -0.84 -26.94 12.28
CA LEU A 23 -1.23 -28.29 11.85
C LEU A 23 -2.19 -28.97 12.82
N LEU A 24 -1.99 -28.81 14.13
CA LEU A 24 -2.89 -29.35 15.14
C LEU A 24 -4.27 -28.68 15.14
N ARG A 25 -4.32 -27.38 14.87
CA ARG A 25 -5.58 -26.62 14.82
C ARG A 25 -6.36 -26.79 13.51
N LEU A 26 -5.66 -27.10 12.41
CA LEU A 26 -6.26 -27.13 11.08
C LEU A 26 -7.48 -28.08 10.99
N PRO A 27 -7.45 -29.35 11.49
CA PRO A 27 -8.63 -30.24 11.44
C PRO A 27 -9.82 -29.65 12.23
N TRP A 28 -9.55 -29.03 13.37
CA TRP A 28 -10.57 -28.40 14.20
C TRP A 28 -11.21 -27.20 13.47
N LEU A 29 -10.42 -26.33 12.87
CA LEU A 29 -10.90 -25.20 12.08
C LEU A 29 -11.74 -25.68 10.88
N CYS A 30 -11.31 -26.75 10.21
CA CYS A 30 -12.08 -27.35 9.11
C CYS A 30 -13.45 -27.81 9.57
N VAL A 31 -13.57 -28.51 10.71
CA VAL A 31 -14.86 -28.92 11.26
C VAL A 31 -15.69 -27.72 11.70
N LEU A 32 -15.08 -26.78 12.41
CA LEU A 32 -15.75 -25.60 12.95
C LEU A 32 -16.40 -24.76 11.84
N TYR A 33 -15.66 -24.49 10.76
CA TYR A 33 -16.14 -23.61 9.67
C TYR A 33 -17.08 -24.29 8.67
N LEU A 34 -17.36 -25.58 8.82
CA LEU A 34 -18.51 -26.20 8.13
C LEU A 34 -19.82 -25.52 8.57
N PHE A 35 -19.89 -25.06 9.82
CA PHE A 35 -21.05 -24.36 10.36
C PHE A 35 -20.94 -22.86 10.15
N PRO A 36 -21.83 -22.20 9.36
CA PRO A 36 -21.75 -20.76 9.09
C PRO A 36 -21.73 -19.89 10.36
N SER A 37 -22.46 -20.28 11.41
CA SER A 37 -22.50 -19.56 12.68
C SER A 37 -21.20 -19.56 13.47
N MET A 38 -20.28 -20.45 13.11
CA MET A 38 -18.96 -20.57 13.78
C MET A 38 -17.84 -19.90 12.99
N ARG A 39 -18.14 -19.33 11.82
CA ARG A 39 -17.19 -18.59 11.00
C ARG A 39 -16.92 -17.20 11.59
N PRO A 40 -15.74 -16.61 11.36
CA PRO A 40 -15.45 -15.24 11.78
C PRO A 40 -16.48 -14.22 11.28
N ASN A 41 -17.03 -14.47 10.09
CA ASN A 41 -18.18 -13.74 9.54
C ASN A 41 -19.15 -14.75 8.92
N VAL A 42 -20.41 -14.71 9.31
CA VAL A 42 -21.45 -15.66 8.86
C VAL A 42 -21.69 -15.61 7.35
N CYS A 43 -21.41 -14.47 6.71
CA CYS A 43 -21.55 -14.29 5.26
C CYS A 43 -20.42 -14.94 4.46
N TRP A 44 -19.32 -15.32 5.10
CA TRP A 44 -18.18 -15.88 4.41
C TRP A 44 -18.37 -17.36 4.07
N THR A 45 -17.78 -17.77 2.96
CA THR A 45 -17.69 -19.20 2.61
C THR A 45 -16.71 -19.91 3.56
N PHE A 46 -16.75 -21.25 3.56
CA PHE A 46 -15.76 -22.08 4.26
C PHE A 46 -14.32 -21.70 3.87
N ARG A 47 -14.08 -21.56 2.55
CA ARG A 47 -12.76 -21.22 2.02
C ARG A 47 -12.28 -19.85 2.50
N GLN A 48 -13.12 -18.82 2.43
CA GLN A 48 -12.79 -17.47 2.90
C GLN A 48 -12.45 -17.47 4.38
N SER A 49 -13.26 -18.16 5.20
CA SER A 49 -13.05 -18.26 6.65
C SER A 49 -11.72 -18.94 7.00
N LEU A 50 -11.46 -20.09 6.34
CA LEU A 50 -10.25 -20.86 6.61
C LEU A 50 -8.99 -20.14 6.12
N SER A 51 -8.97 -19.69 4.87
CA SER A 51 -7.80 -19.01 4.29
C SER A 51 -7.49 -17.69 4.99
N ARG A 52 -8.51 -16.90 5.34
CA ARG A 52 -8.30 -15.67 6.16
C ARG A 52 -7.70 -16.03 7.53
N THR A 53 -8.21 -17.04 8.22
CA THR A 53 -7.69 -17.42 9.54
C THR A 53 -6.24 -17.87 9.47
N LEU A 54 -5.90 -18.70 8.48
CA LEU A 54 -4.52 -19.15 8.28
C LEU A 54 -3.61 -17.98 7.89
N PHE A 55 -4.10 -17.04 7.10
CA PHE A 55 -3.35 -15.84 6.73
C PHE A 55 -3.12 -14.91 7.94
N SER A 56 -4.10 -14.77 8.84
CA SER A 56 -3.91 -14.07 10.12
C SER A 56 -2.82 -14.70 10.98
N TYR A 57 -2.82 -16.03 11.12
CA TYR A 57 -1.75 -16.74 11.84
C TYR A 57 -0.37 -16.51 11.21
N PHE A 58 -0.32 -16.51 9.88
CA PHE A 58 0.92 -16.18 9.15
C PHE A 58 1.38 -14.75 9.43
N GLY A 59 0.46 -13.79 9.45
CA GLY A 59 0.76 -12.39 9.80
C GLY A 59 1.32 -12.24 11.22
N GLU A 60 0.72 -12.93 12.20
CA GLU A 60 1.25 -12.98 13.58
C GLU A 60 2.65 -13.61 13.63
N TYR A 61 2.85 -14.71 12.91
CA TYR A 61 4.17 -15.38 12.83
C TYR A 61 5.23 -14.44 12.27
N VAL A 62 4.96 -13.82 11.11
CA VAL A 62 5.90 -12.92 10.43
C VAL A 62 6.27 -11.73 11.29
N ALA A 63 5.28 -11.13 11.98
CA ALA A 63 5.50 -10.02 12.89
C ALA A 63 6.28 -10.42 14.16
N THR A 64 6.16 -11.68 14.60
CA THR A 64 6.87 -12.20 15.79
C THR A 64 8.33 -12.50 15.50
N VAL A 65 8.62 -13.08 14.33
CA VAL A 65 10.00 -13.43 13.95
C VAL A 65 10.71 -12.27 13.23
N GLU A 66 9.98 -11.24 12.82
CA GLU A 66 10.50 -10.07 12.11
C GLU A 66 11.33 -10.50 10.90
N LEU A 67 10.64 -11.07 9.89
CA LEU A 67 11.32 -11.56 8.69
C LEU A 67 12.17 -10.49 8.05
N GLU A 68 13.39 -10.84 7.68
CA GLU A 68 14.27 -9.94 6.93
C GLU A 68 13.65 -9.62 5.57
N PRO A 69 13.63 -8.33 5.18
CA PRO A 69 13.13 -7.94 3.88
C PRO A 69 14.03 -8.46 2.75
N PRO A 70 13.46 -8.74 1.57
CA PRO A 70 14.27 -9.11 0.41
C PRO A 70 15.16 -7.96 -0.04
N PRO A 71 16.27 -8.24 -0.74
CA PRO A 71 17.11 -7.19 -1.32
C PRO A 71 16.36 -6.43 -2.41
N THR A 72 16.29 -5.11 -2.32
CA THR A 72 15.52 -4.24 -3.22
C THR A 72 16.26 -3.85 -4.51
N LEU A 73 17.58 -4.05 -4.58
CA LEU A 73 18.43 -3.63 -5.70
C LEU A 73 18.96 -4.80 -6.55
N VAL A 74 18.37 -5.99 -6.42
CA VAL A 74 18.79 -7.17 -7.20
C VAL A 74 17.68 -7.57 -8.16
N PRO A 75 17.94 -7.73 -9.47
CA PRO A 75 16.91 -8.03 -10.49
C PRO A 75 16.08 -9.29 -10.20
N GLY A 76 16.68 -10.33 -9.64
CA GLY A 76 15.97 -11.58 -9.39
C GLY A 76 15.45 -12.24 -10.67
N ASN A 77 14.19 -12.70 -10.63
CA ASN A 77 13.54 -13.36 -11.76
C ASN A 77 12.97 -12.37 -12.78
N GLU A 78 12.85 -11.10 -12.45
CA GLU A 78 12.27 -10.03 -13.28
C GLU A 78 13.21 -9.63 -14.44
N LYS A 79 14.52 -9.89 -14.30
CA LYS A 79 15.54 -9.70 -15.35
C LYS A 79 15.48 -8.30 -15.99
N ASP A 80 15.16 -8.26 -17.29
CA ASP A 80 15.05 -7.05 -18.12
C ASP A 80 13.87 -6.14 -17.78
N LYS A 81 12.91 -6.64 -16.99
CA LYS A 81 11.80 -5.85 -16.46
C LYS A 81 12.18 -5.05 -15.20
N PHE A 82 13.30 -5.41 -14.58
CA PHE A 82 13.80 -4.72 -13.41
C PHE A 82 14.70 -3.56 -13.82
N VAL A 83 14.51 -2.42 -13.19
CA VAL A 83 15.35 -1.24 -13.37
C VAL A 83 15.89 -0.77 -12.02
N ILE A 84 17.15 -0.32 -12.02
CA ILE A 84 17.72 0.43 -10.88
C ILE A 84 17.71 1.90 -11.27
N ILE A 85 17.13 2.70 -10.42
CA ILE A 85 16.95 4.15 -10.58
C ILE A 85 17.90 4.82 -9.61
N ASP A 86 18.79 5.66 -10.13
CA ASP A 86 19.65 6.49 -9.29
C ASP A 86 18.83 7.54 -8.52
N PRO A 87 19.32 8.04 -7.37
CA PRO A 87 18.65 9.12 -6.66
C PRO A 87 18.36 10.30 -7.59
N ALA A 88 17.17 10.86 -7.48
CA ALA A 88 16.79 12.04 -8.24
C ALA A 88 17.71 13.23 -7.87
N LYS A 89 17.64 14.34 -8.62
CA LYS A 89 18.39 15.56 -8.31
C LYS A 89 18.08 16.03 -6.88
N SER A 90 19.08 16.54 -6.18
CA SER A 90 18.98 16.90 -4.76
C SER A 90 17.91 17.95 -4.45
N ASP A 91 17.58 18.82 -5.40
CA ASP A 91 16.54 19.84 -5.28
C ASP A 91 15.10 19.29 -5.28
N LEU A 92 14.92 18.01 -5.68
CA LEU A 92 13.65 17.29 -5.56
C LEU A 92 13.36 16.82 -4.13
N TYR A 93 14.34 16.82 -3.23
CA TYR A 93 14.12 16.40 -1.84
C TYR A 93 14.11 17.62 -0.94
N ARG A 94 12.93 17.98 -0.42
CA ARG A 94 12.73 19.19 0.41
C ARG A 94 12.02 18.84 1.72
N ASP A 95 12.17 19.69 2.69
CA ASP A 95 11.39 19.70 3.94
C ASP A 95 11.28 18.33 4.61
N ILE A 96 10.07 17.77 4.59
CA ILE A 96 9.72 16.48 5.23
C ILE A 96 10.59 15.30 4.74
N LEU A 97 11.05 15.33 3.49
CA LEU A 97 11.92 14.31 2.93
C LEU A 97 13.34 14.34 3.51
N LEU A 98 13.73 15.44 4.16
CA LEU A 98 15.03 15.65 4.78
C LEU A 98 14.94 15.78 6.30
N CYS A 99 13.79 15.45 6.90
CA CYS A 99 13.56 15.62 8.35
C CYS A 99 14.50 14.79 9.23
N ASP A 100 14.99 13.63 8.74
CA ASP A 100 15.99 12.81 9.43
C ASP A 100 17.32 12.85 8.67
N PRO A 101 18.36 13.53 9.20
CA PRO A 101 19.65 13.63 8.54
C PRO A 101 20.41 12.30 8.41
N ALA A 102 20.00 11.27 9.15
CA ALA A 102 20.56 9.92 9.03
C ALA A 102 19.97 9.12 7.87
N ILE A 103 18.83 9.56 7.31
CA ILE A 103 18.14 8.90 6.20
C ILE A 103 18.36 9.74 4.93
N ARG A 104 19.10 9.16 3.98
CA ARG A 104 19.46 9.83 2.72
C ARG A 104 18.75 9.17 1.54
N PRO A 105 18.41 9.95 0.49
CA PRO A 105 18.01 9.39 -0.79
C PRO A 105 19.04 8.39 -1.31
N GLY A 106 18.57 7.27 -1.85
CA GLY A 106 19.39 6.18 -2.39
C GLY A 106 18.85 5.69 -3.72
N ALA A 107 19.57 4.75 -4.33
CA ALA A 107 19.06 4.05 -5.51
C ALA A 107 17.82 3.23 -5.16
N VAL A 108 16.87 3.13 -6.12
CA VAL A 108 15.59 2.43 -5.98
C VAL A 108 15.47 1.38 -7.07
N GLY A 109 15.18 0.14 -6.70
CA GLY A 109 14.75 -0.87 -7.64
C GLY A 109 13.31 -0.64 -8.08
N ALA A 110 12.96 -1.03 -9.29
CA ALA A 110 11.55 -1.02 -9.72
C ALA A 110 11.29 -2.10 -10.78
N VAL A 111 10.04 -2.55 -10.87
CA VAL A 111 9.64 -3.60 -11.82
C VAL A 111 8.55 -3.08 -12.75
N TRP A 112 8.75 -3.31 -14.05
CA TRP A 112 7.71 -3.21 -15.06
C TRP A 112 6.95 -4.53 -15.17
N HIS A 113 5.65 -4.52 -14.88
CA HIS A 113 4.79 -5.70 -15.07
C HIS A 113 4.24 -5.82 -16.51
N THR A 114 4.79 -5.04 -17.41
CA THR A 114 4.55 -5.03 -18.85
C THR A 114 5.89 -5.03 -19.59
N LYS A 115 5.85 -4.77 -20.91
CA LYS A 115 7.07 -4.43 -21.65
C LYS A 115 7.66 -3.14 -21.05
N PRO A 116 8.93 -3.13 -20.65
CA PRO A 116 9.56 -1.95 -20.07
C PRO A 116 9.56 -0.75 -21.01
N ILE A 117 9.32 0.43 -20.44
CA ILE A 117 9.63 1.72 -21.07
C ILE A 117 11.01 2.12 -20.54
N THR A 118 12.01 2.15 -21.39
CA THR A 118 13.41 2.32 -20.97
C THR A 118 14.05 3.63 -21.42
N HIS A 119 13.38 4.37 -22.30
CA HIS A 119 13.87 5.67 -22.78
C HIS A 119 12.70 6.57 -23.25
N PRO A 120 12.90 7.90 -23.30
CA PRO A 120 11.93 8.84 -23.85
C PRO A 120 11.47 8.44 -25.26
N GLY A 121 10.16 8.64 -25.54
CA GLY A 121 9.54 8.34 -26.83
C GLY A 121 9.04 6.90 -27.01
N GLN A 122 9.31 5.98 -26.09
CA GLN A 122 8.68 4.65 -26.09
C GLN A 122 7.25 4.66 -25.54
N HIS A 123 6.92 5.62 -24.66
CA HIS A 123 5.58 5.82 -24.16
C HIS A 123 4.65 6.25 -25.29
N GLN A 124 3.50 5.59 -25.42
CA GLN A 124 2.50 5.94 -26.43
C GLN A 124 1.55 7.02 -25.86
N SER A 125 1.22 8.02 -26.67
CA SER A 125 0.31 9.08 -26.23
C SER A 125 -1.03 8.50 -25.76
N GLY A 126 -1.47 8.89 -24.56
CA GLY A 126 -2.68 8.39 -23.93
C GLY A 126 -2.57 6.98 -23.32
N GLN A 127 -1.39 6.35 -23.36
CA GLN A 127 -1.14 5.10 -22.66
C GLN A 127 -1.07 5.38 -21.15
N ARG A 128 -2.01 4.85 -20.38
CA ARG A 128 -1.98 4.97 -18.91
C ARG A 128 -0.85 4.14 -18.31
N VAL A 129 -0.12 4.73 -17.38
CA VAL A 129 0.92 4.07 -16.58
C VAL A 129 0.45 4.05 -15.12
N PHE A 130 0.12 2.89 -14.61
CA PHE A 130 -0.15 2.72 -13.18
C PHE A 130 1.18 2.69 -12.43
N PHE A 131 1.47 3.76 -11.70
CA PHE A 131 2.55 3.81 -10.72
C PHE A 131 2.01 3.28 -9.41
N HIS A 132 2.26 2.00 -9.12
CA HIS A 132 1.65 1.30 -8.00
C HIS A 132 2.65 1.05 -6.88
N LEU A 133 2.30 1.51 -5.67
CA LEU A 133 3.06 1.34 -4.44
C LEU A 133 2.43 0.20 -3.64
N HIS A 134 3.20 -0.87 -3.39
CA HIS A 134 2.70 -2.08 -2.74
C HIS A 134 2.40 -1.88 -1.25
N GLY A 135 1.51 -2.70 -0.69
CA GLY A 135 1.21 -2.78 0.73
C GLY A 135 2.26 -3.53 1.53
N GLY A 136 1.90 -3.96 2.75
CA GLY A 136 2.78 -4.73 3.64
C GLY A 136 3.26 -3.96 4.86
N ALA A 137 2.48 -2.96 5.31
CA ALA A 137 2.70 -2.24 6.56
C ALA A 137 4.10 -1.59 6.67
N TYR A 138 4.74 -1.23 5.57
CA TYR A 138 6.12 -0.71 5.49
C TYR A 138 7.21 -1.66 5.98
N VAL A 139 6.90 -2.84 6.43
CA VAL A 139 7.87 -3.82 6.98
C VAL A 139 7.94 -5.10 6.16
N LEU A 140 6.99 -5.31 5.27
CA LEU A 140 6.83 -6.48 4.38
C LEU A 140 6.48 -6.06 2.97
N GLY A 141 6.41 -7.06 2.06
CA GLY A 141 5.98 -6.87 0.68
C GLY A 141 7.12 -6.49 -0.26
N ASP A 142 6.80 -6.54 -1.52
CA ASP A 142 7.66 -6.12 -2.62
C ASP A 142 6.81 -5.77 -3.86
N GLY A 143 7.38 -5.04 -4.80
CA GLY A 143 6.77 -4.71 -6.09
C GLY A 143 6.99 -5.78 -7.18
N ARG A 144 7.43 -6.99 -6.82
CA ARG A 144 7.86 -8.04 -7.75
C ARG A 144 6.73 -8.90 -8.28
N ASP A 145 7.05 -9.66 -9.33
CA ASP A 145 6.09 -10.53 -10.03
C ASP A 145 5.32 -11.49 -9.09
N VAL A 146 5.95 -11.97 -8.02
CA VAL A 146 5.28 -12.91 -7.09
C VAL A 146 4.19 -12.18 -6.29
N GLY A 147 4.48 -11.04 -5.70
CA GLY A 147 3.53 -10.23 -4.93
C GLY A 147 2.50 -9.54 -5.83
N MET A 148 2.95 -8.95 -6.93
CA MET A 148 2.16 -8.07 -7.77
C MET A 148 1.42 -8.76 -8.92
N ARG A 149 1.63 -10.07 -9.16
CA ARG A 149 1.07 -10.77 -10.34
C ARG A 149 -0.44 -10.63 -10.48
N PHE A 150 -1.18 -10.78 -9.40
CA PHE A 150 -2.63 -10.68 -9.44
C PHE A 150 -3.07 -9.23 -9.68
N THR A 151 -2.57 -8.30 -8.88
CA THR A 151 -2.87 -6.87 -8.95
C THR A 151 -2.55 -6.31 -10.34
N SER A 152 -1.31 -6.52 -10.82
CA SER A 152 -0.89 -6.04 -12.14
C SER A 152 -1.72 -6.65 -13.28
N SER A 153 -1.97 -7.96 -13.23
CA SER A 153 -2.83 -8.62 -14.24
C SER A 153 -4.25 -8.09 -14.23
N LEU A 154 -4.78 -7.73 -13.08
CA LEU A 154 -6.12 -7.19 -12.94
C LEU A 154 -6.20 -5.78 -13.52
N LEU A 155 -5.29 -4.90 -13.15
CA LEU A 155 -5.19 -3.54 -13.71
C LEU A 155 -5.03 -3.55 -15.23
N LEU A 156 -4.15 -4.39 -15.76
CA LEU A 156 -3.90 -4.51 -17.20
C LEU A 156 -5.09 -5.06 -18.00
N ARG A 157 -5.85 -5.98 -17.41
CA ARG A 157 -7.07 -6.51 -18.06
C ARG A 157 -8.20 -5.48 -18.06
N SER A 158 -8.36 -4.75 -16.95
CA SER A 158 -9.41 -3.74 -16.81
C SER A 158 -9.09 -2.45 -17.57
N CYS A 159 -7.81 -2.19 -17.87
CA CYS A 159 -7.35 -1.04 -18.67
C CYS A 159 -6.39 -1.50 -19.79
N PRO A 160 -6.92 -2.07 -20.89
CA PRO A 160 -6.09 -2.57 -21.99
C PRO A 160 -5.18 -1.50 -22.58
N GLY A 161 -3.94 -1.87 -22.91
CA GLY A 161 -2.93 -0.96 -23.46
C GLY A 161 -2.16 -0.16 -22.40
N SER A 162 -2.55 -0.23 -21.13
CA SER A 162 -1.82 0.40 -20.03
C SER A 162 -0.50 -0.30 -19.71
N ALA A 163 0.30 0.33 -18.85
CA ALA A 163 1.50 -0.26 -18.24
C ALA A 163 1.38 -0.20 -16.71
N VAL A 164 2.11 -1.10 -16.02
CA VAL A 164 2.19 -1.10 -14.55
C VAL A 164 3.65 -1.06 -14.15
N PHE A 165 4.00 -0.12 -13.28
CA PHE A 165 5.32 0.13 -12.75
C PHE A 165 5.29 0.16 -11.22
N CYS A 166 6.07 -0.72 -10.58
CA CYS A 166 6.08 -0.90 -9.13
C CYS A 166 7.49 -0.69 -8.58
N PRO A 167 7.73 0.37 -7.78
CA PRO A 167 9.01 0.54 -7.10
C PRO A 167 9.17 -0.40 -5.92
N GLU A 168 10.44 -0.82 -5.71
CA GLU A 168 10.95 -1.54 -4.54
C GLU A 168 11.42 -0.54 -3.49
N TYR A 169 10.51 0.23 -2.91
CA TYR A 169 10.86 1.20 -1.89
C TYR A 169 11.43 0.54 -0.63
N ARG A 170 12.33 1.21 0.09
CA ARG A 170 12.97 0.71 1.30
C ARG A 170 11.94 0.43 2.38
N LEU A 171 11.94 -0.81 2.87
CA LEU A 171 11.10 -1.22 4.00
C LEU A 171 11.72 -0.75 5.32
N ALA A 172 10.87 -0.33 6.25
CA ALA A 172 11.29 0.16 7.56
C ALA A 172 11.96 -0.93 8.42
N SER A 173 11.71 -2.20 8.12
CA SER A 173 12.39 -3.35 8.71
C SER A 173 13.85 -3.50 8.29
N ALA A 174 14.28 -2.82 7.21
CA ALA A 174 15.66 -2.80 6.75
C ALA A 174 16.45 -1.65 7.41
N PRO A 175 17.78 -1.80 7.56
CA PRO A 175 18.63 -0.69 8.00
C PRO A 175 18.48 0.54 7.10
N GLY A 176 18.21 1.71 7.69
CA GLY A 176 18.00 2.95 6.95
C GLY A 176 16.64 3.09 6.27
N GLY A 177 15.68 2.17 6.52
CA GLY A 177 14.35 2.17 5.92
C GLY A 177 13.28 2.95 6.69
N ARG A 178 13.61 3.48 7.88
CA ARG A 178 12.70 4.33 8.67
C ARG A 178 12.23 5.54 7.87
N PHE A 179 11.08 6.11 8.23
CA PHE A 179 10.61 7.38 7.64
C PHE A 179 11.73 8.46 7.69
N PRO A 180 11.99 9.16 6.58
CA PRO A 180 11.23 9.22 5.33
C PRO A 180 11.75 8.34 4.17
N ALA A 181 12.47 7.24 4.43
CA ALA A 181 13.15 6.45 3.40
C ALA A 181 12.23 6.00 2.24
N ALA A 182 11.13 5.31 2.54
CA ALA A 182 10.16 4.87 1.52
C ALA A 182 9.59 6.06 0.72
N PHE A 183 9.43 7.19 1.37
CA PHE A 183 8.92 8.40 0.74
C PHE A 183 9.95 9.03 -0.21
N GLN A 184 11.25 9.09 0.19
CA GLN A 184 12.33 9.48 -0.72
C GLN A 184 12.39 8.58 -1.95
N ASP A 185 12.20 7.27 -1.76
CA ASP A 185 12.23 6.28 -2.84
C ASP A 185 11.03 6.44 -3.79
N ALA A 186 9.84 6.71 -3.27
CA ALA A 186 8.64 6.98 -4.08
C ALA A 186 8.82 8.25 -4.94
N VAL A 187 9.39 9.32 -4.37
CA VAL A 187 9.72 10.55 -5.11
C VAL A 187 10.77 10.26 -6.20
N THR A 188 11.82 9.49 -5.89
CA THR A 188 12.84 9.08 -6.87
C THR A 188 12.20 8.33 -8.03
N ALA A 189 11.38 7.31 -7.75
CA ALA A 189 10.78 6.47 -8.78
C ALA A 189 9.73 7.22 -9.62
N TYR A 190 8.96 8.12 -9.01
CA TYR A 190 8.02 8.96 -9.76
C TYR A 190 8.74 9.99 -10.62
N SER A 191 9.79 10.63 -10.08
CA SER A 191 10.66 11.55 -10.82
C SER A 191 11.28 10.88 -12.06
N PHE A 192 11.72 9.61 -11.94
CA PHE A 192 12.22 8.82 -13.06
C PHE A 192 11.20 8.71 -14.20
N LEU A 193 9.93 8.39 -13.91
CA LEU A 193 8.89 8.33 -14.93
C LEU A 193 8.70 9.68 -15.63
N VAL A 194 8.65 10.76 -14.85
CA VAL A 194 8.32 12.10 -15.37
C VAL A 194 9.52 12.76 -16.07
N HIS A 195 10.68 12.76 -15.43
CA HIS A 195 11.81 13.56 -15.91
C HIS A 195 12.78 12.78 -16.80
N GLU A 196 13.02 11.49 -16.53
CA GLU A 196 13.94 10.68 -17.32
C GLU A 196 13.23 10.00 -18.48
N LEU A 197 12.10 9.32 -18.22
CA LEU A 197 11.33 8.66 -19.29
C LEU A 197 10.38 9.62 -20.03
N GLN A 198 10.20 10.85 -19.51
CA GLN A 198 9.33 11.89 -20.09
C GLN A 198 7.90 11.42 -20.31
N ILE A 199 7.40 10.57 -19.41
CA ILE A 199 6.00 10.16 -19.41
C ILE A 199 5.16 11.36 -18.92
N PRO A 200 4.17 11.82 -19.69
CA PRO A 200 3.34 12.94 -19.27
C PRO A 200 2.60 12.63 -17.95
N PRO A 201 2.62 13.50 -16.95
CA PRO A 201 1.93 13.27 -15.68
C PRO A 201 0.44 12.95 -15.84
N ARG A 202 -0.21 13.51 -16.86
CA ARG A 202 -1.61 13.22 -17.21
C ARG A 202 -1.86 11.75 -17.65
N ASP A 203 -0.82 11.00 -17.97
CA ASP A 203 -0.88 9.59 -18.35
C ASP A 203 -0.49 8.67 -17.18
N ILE A 204 -0.06 9.23 -16.02
CA ILE A 204 0.33 8.47 -14.82
C ILE A 204 -0.84 8.41 -13.84
N ILE A 205 -1.25 7.20 -13.48
CA ILE A 205 -2.22 6.92 -12.44
C ILE A 205 -1.46 6.46 -11.20
N LEU A 206 -1.44 7.30 -10.17
CA LEU A 206 -0.85 6.94 -8.88
C LEU A 206 -1.77 5.96 -8.15
N SER A 207 -1.24 4.84 -7.73
CA SER A 207 -2.01 3.76 -7.10
C SER A 207 -1.24 3.18 -5.93
N GLY A 208 -1.94 2.64 -4.94
CA GLY A 208 -1.32 1.89 -3.86
C GLY A 208 -2.34 1.19 -2.97
N ASP A 209 -1.90 0.13 -2.32
CA ASP A 209 -2.70 -0.63 -1.37
C ASP A 209 -2.14 -0.50 0.06
N SER A 210 -3.03 -0.46 1.07
CA SER A 210 -2.67 -0.44 2.49
C SER A 210 -1.62 0.64 2.84
N ALA A 211 -0.44 0.25 3.28
CA ALA A 211 0.71 1.14 3.52
C ALA A 211 1.21 1.83 2.24
N GLY A 212 1.12 1.16 1.08
CA GLY A 212 1.43 1.76 -0.22
C GLY A 212 0.42 2.84 -0.61
N ALA A 213 -0.85 2.68 -0.24
CA ALA A 213 -1.86 3.73 -0.41
C ALA A 213 -1.56 4.96 0.48
N HIS A 214 -1.09 4.73 1.72
CA HIS A 214 -0.59 5.81 2.57
C HIS A 214 0.59 6.55 1.90
N LEU A 215 1.54 5.81 1.35
CA LEU A 215 2.69 6.38 0.64
C LEU A 215 2.27 7.14 -0.63
N ALA A 216 1.26 6.66 -1.35
CA ALA A 216 0.67 7.34 -2.51
C ALA A 216 0.02 8.68 -2.11
N ILE A 217 -0.69 8.72 -0.98
CA ILE A 217 -1.25 9.97 -0.43
C ILE A 217 -0.12 10.96 -0.10
N ALA A 218 0.96 10.49 0.55
CA ALA A 218 2.10 11.33 0.88
C ALA A 218 2.79 11.89 -0.38
N LEU A 219 2.97 11.05 -1.42
CA LEU A 219 3.55 11.48 -2.69
C LEU A 219 2.69 12.53 -3.40
N LEU A 220 1.38 12.34 -3.48
CA LEU A 220 0.48 13.33 -4.06
C LEU A 220 0.51 14.66 -3.28
N ARG A 221 0.47 14.59 -1.95
CA ARG A 221 0.58 15.78 -1.09
C ARG A 221 1.89 16.53 -1.34
N TYR A 222 2.99 15.80 -1.54
CA TYR A 222 4.28 16.39 -1.83
C TYR A 222 4.35 17.04 -3.20
N ALA A 223 3.84 16.36 -4.24
CA ALA A 223 3.76 16.91 -5.59
C ALA A 223 2.93 18.21 -5.62
N ASN A 224 1.79 18.20 -4.94
CA ASN A 224 0.95 19.39 -4.82
C ASN A 224 1.65 20.55 -4.08
N ALA A 225 2.43 20.26 -3.02
CA ALA A 225 3.19 21.29 -2.29
C ALA A 225 4.43 21.81 -3.05
N ASN A 226 4.92 21.04 -4.03
CA ASN A 226 6.15 21.33 -4.77
C ASN A 226 5.96 21.21 -6.30
N PRO A 227 4.99 21.92 -6.90
CA PRO A 227 4.63 21.76 -8.32
C PRO A 227 5.75 22.20 -9.28
N ASP A 228 6.72 22.96 -8.79
CA ASP A 228 7.91 23.41 -9.53
C ASP A 228 8.93 22.29 -9.77
N VAL A 229 8.88 21.22 -8.97
CA VAL A 229 9.85 20.10 -9.07
C VAL A 229 9.18 18.76 -9.37
N LEU A 230 7.92 18.57 -8.96
CA LEU A 230 7.22 17.29 -9.14
C LEU A 230 5.75 17.55 -9.49
N PRO A 231 5.34 17.35 -10.75
CA PRO A 231 3.95 17.56 -11.15
C PRO A 231 3.01 16.50 -10.57
N GLU A 232 1.74 16.85 -10.38
CA GLU A 232 0.70 15.92 -9.95
C GLU A 232 0.40 14.86 -11.04
N PRO A 233 0.09 13.60 -10.65
CA PRO A 233 -0.40 12.57 -11.58
C PRO A 233 -1.81 12.89 -12.08
N ALA A 234 -2.34 12.07 -13.02
CA ALA A 234 -3.68 12.22 -13.55
C ALA A 234 -4.78 11.90 -12.53
N ALA A 235 -4.54 10.92 -11.65
CA ALA A 235 -5.49 10.45 -10.66
C ALA A 235 -4.79 9.68 -9.54
N LEU A 236 -5.52 9.46 -8.43
CA LEU A 236 -5.08 8.66 -7.28
C LEU A 236 -6.07 7.52 -7.02
N LEU A 237 -5.59 6.28 -7.01
CA LEU A 237 -6.34 5.07 -6.65
C LEU A 237 -5.83 4.50 -5.34
N LEU A 238 -6.69 4.44 -4.33
CA LEU A 238 -6.39 3.98 -2.98
C LEU A 238 -7.17 2.70 -2.66
N TRP A 239 -6.44 1.63 -2.33
CA TRP A 239 -7.00 0.31 -2.03
C TRP A 239 -6.76 -0.01 -0.56
N SER A 240 -7.84 -0.12 0.22
CA SER A 240 -7.77 -0.33 1.67
C SER A 240 -6.71 0.56 2.36
N PRO A 241 -6.70 1.89 2.15
CA PRO A 241 -5.60 2.74 2.61
C PRO A 241 -5.45 2.72 4.14
N TRP A 242 -4.22 2.90 4.62
CA TRP A 242 -3.93 3.12 6.04
C TRP A 242 -3.72 4.61 6.35
N PRO A 243 -4.78 5.41 6.56
CA PRO A 243 -4.69 6.86 6.57
C PRO A 243 -4.46 7.48 7.95
N ASP A 244 -4.34 6.69 9.02
CA ASP A 244 -4.17 7.19 10.39
C ASP A 244 -3.18 6.33 11.19
N MET A 245 -2.06 6.93 11.62
CA MET A 245 -1.06 6.33 12.50
C MET A 245 -1.05 6.96 13.90
N ILE A 246 -2.07 7.76 14.24
CA ILE A 246 -2.25 8.32 15.58
C ILE A 246 -2.75 7.25 16.54
N ILE A 247 -3.63 6.37 16.03
CA ILE A 247 -4.29 5.34 16.83
C ILE A 247 -3.27 4.29 17.26
N GLY A 248 -3.16 4.09 18.58
CA GLY A 248 -2.24 3.11 19.17
C GLY A 248 -2.67 1.66 18.92
N VAL A 249 -1.73 0.75 19.16
CA VAL A 249 -1.93 -0.70 19.01
C VAL A 249 -3.05 -1.20 19.93
N GLU A 250 -3.13 -0.67 21.15
CA GLU A 250 -4.12 -1.08 22.14
C GLU A 250 -5.56 -0.84 21.64
N VAL A 251 -5.80 0.33 20.99
CA VAL A 251 -7.11 0.64 20.43
C VAL A 251 -7.44 -0.25 19.23
N ALA A 252 -6.43 -0.61 18.43
CA ALA A 252 -6.64 -1.53 17.31
C ALA A 252 -6.99 -2.95 17.82
N ASP A 253 -6.37 -3.40 18.90
CA ASP A 253 -6.62 -4.73 19.50
C ASP A 253 -8.02 -4.87 20.11
N GLU A 254 -8.57 -3.79 20.64
CA GLU A 254 -9.92 -3.75 21.26
C GLU A 254 -11.08 -3.69 20.24
N ARG A 255 -10.80 -3.52 18.97
CA ARG A 255 -11.86 -3.38 17.94
C ARG A 255 -12.51 -4.72 17.61
N PRO A 256 -13.85 -4.77 17.46
CA PRO A 256 -14.54 -6.00 17.00
C PRO A 256 -14.02 -6.54 15.68
N ALA A 257 -13.60 -5.66 14.76
CA ALA A 257 -13.03 -6.03 13.46
C ALA A 257 -11.70 -6.80 13.58
N THR A 258 -10.96 -6.70 14.69
CA THR A 258 -9.71 -7.44 14.92
C THR A 258 -9.92 -8.95 14.87
N HIS A 259 -11.10 -9.44 15.27
CA HIS A 259 -11.43 -10.86 15.20
C HIS A 259 -11.91 -11.31 13.81
N VAL A 260 -12.30 -10.37 12.96
CA VAL A 260 -12.81 -10.63 11.60
C VAL A 260 -11.73 -10.37 10.56
N ASP A 261 -10.99 -9.27 10.67
CA ASP A 261 -9.91 -8.93 9.75
C ASP A 261 -8.64 -9.78 10.01
N HIS A 262 -7.73 -9.84 9.05
CA HIS A 262 -6.48 -10.60 9.15
C HIS A 262 -5.27 -9.76 9.56
N VAL A 263 -5.41 -8.44 9.66
CA VAL A 263 -4.32 -7.55 10.11
C VAL A 263 -4.04 -7.78 11.60
N ALA A 264 -2.88 -8.36 11.88
CA ALA A 264 -2.48 -8.69 13.25
C ALA A 264 -2.02 -7.43 14.02
N PRO A 265 -2.45 -7.23 15.30
CA PRO A 265 -1.95 -6.13 16.13
C PRO A 265 -0.43 -6.09 16.26
N GLN A 266 0.22 -7.27 16.27
CA GLN A 266 1.69 -7.41 16.31
C GLN A 266 2.35 -6.78 15.07
N LEU A 267 1.72 -6.89 13.90
CA LEU A 267 2.20 -6.26 12.66
C LEU A 267 2.13 -4.72 12.77
N ILE A 268 1.04 -4.19 13.31
CA ILE A 268 0.88 -2.75 13.57
C ILE A 268 1.95 -2.27 14.55
N ALA A 269 2.18 -3.02 15.63
CA ALA A 269 3.20 -2.70 16.63
C ALA A 269 4.62 -2.69 16.04
N TRP A 270 4.94 -3.68 15.20
CA TRP A 270 6.21 -3.74 14.48
C TRP A 270 6.39 -2.55 13.55
N THR A 271 5.36 -2.23 12.74
CA THR A 271 5.38 -1.05 11.88
C THR A 271 5.64 0.23 12.67
N TYR A 272 4.92 0.47 13.74
CA TYR A 272 5.09 1.70 14.54
C TYR A 272 6.51 1.82 15.10
N ARG A 273 7.10 0.73 15.53
CA ARG A 273 8.47 0.71 16.06
C ARG A 273 9.50 1.05 14.98
N GLU A 274 9.35 0.52 13.77
CA GLU A 274 10.34 0.65 12.71
C GLU A 274 10.11 1.85 11.80
N PHE A 275 8.84 2.16 11.45
CA PHE A 275 8.51 3.16 10.45
C PHE A 275 8.43 4.57 11.02
N LEU A 276 7.80 4.77 12.18
CA LEU A 276 7.51 6.12 12.66
C LEU A 276 8.78 6.97 12.80
N PRO A 277 8.71 8.27 12.46
CA PRO A 277 9.86 9.16 12.57
C PRO A 277 10.40 9.19 14.00
N ARG A 278 11.70 9.41 14.11
CA ARG A 278 12.36 9.58 15.41
C ARG A 278 11.90 10.89 16.07
N ALA A 279 11.87 10.92 17.40
CA ALA A 279 11.46 12.11 18.15
C ALA A 279 12.29 13.36 17.80
N GLU A 280 13.60 13.17 17.53
CA GLU A 280 14.55 14.24 17.19
C GLU A 280 14.23 14.94 15.86
N THR A 281 13.45 14.31 15.00
CA THR A 281 13.01 14.91 13.72
C THR A 281 11.98 16.03 13.90
N GLY A 282 11.31 16.06 15.04
CA GLY A 282 10.21 16.98 15.31
C GLY A 282 8.91 16.65 14.54
N VAL A 283 8.89 15.59 13.72
CA VAL A 283 7.71 15.18 12.96
C VAL A 283 6.75 14.42 13.88
N SER A 284 5.54 14.97 14.03
CA SER A 284 4.48 14.38 14.87
C SER A 284 3.75 13.23 14.15
N ARG A 285 3.17 12.31 14.91
CA ARG A 285 2.23 11.31 14.35
C ARG A 285 0.99 11.95 13.71
N SER A 286 0.61 13.16 14.14
CA SER A 286 -0.48 13.93 13.54
C SER A 286 -0.09 14.74 12.31
N ASP A 287 1.17 14.70 11.90
CA ASP A 287 1.60 15.31 10.65
C ASP A 287 0.82 14.69 9.48
N PRO A 288 0.31 15.48 8.51
CA PRO A 288 -0.47 14.96 7.37
C PRO A 288 0.30 13.99 6.45
N TYR A 289 1.63 13.93 6.54
CA TYR A 289 2.45 12.92 5.87
C TYR A 289 2.54 11.59 6.64
N ILE A 290 2.14 11.58 7.91
CA ILE A 290 2.09 10.40 8.78
C ILE A 290 0.66 9.94 9.00
N SER A 291 -0.27 10.88 9.18
CA SER A 291 -1.70 10.60 9.37
C SER A 291 -2.55 11.49 8.46
N PRO A 292 -2.73 11.08 7.20
CA PRO A 292 -3.49 11.84 6.20
C PRO A 292 -4.91 12.25 6.60
N VAL A 293 -5.52 11.57 7.57
CA VAL A 293 -6.84 11.94 8.12
C VAL A 293 -6.87 13.31 8.81
N THR A 294 -5.72 13.90 9.10
CA THR A 294 -5.61 15.17 9.83
C THR A 294 -5.81 16.38 8.96
N ALA A 295 -5.60 16.25 7.63
CA ALA A 295 -5.78 17.35 6.70
C ALA A 295 -6.14 16.86 5.29
N PRO A 296 -7.01 17.57 4.57
CA PRO A 296 -7.31 17.26 3.17
C PRO A 296 -6.07 17.43 2.28
N ILE A 297 -6.09 16.77 1.12
CA ILE A 297 -5.11 17.00 0.07
C ILE A 297 -5.66 18.14 -0.79
N PRO A 298 -4.94 19.26 -0.95
CA PRO A 298 -5.41 20.39 -1.74
C PRO A 298 -5.16 20.14 -3.25
N THR A 299 -5.86 19.16 -3.84
CA THR A 299 -5.68 18.71 -5.22
C THR A 299 -6.98 18.79 -6.01
N GLU A 300 -6.86 18.89 -7.34
CA GLU A 300 -7.98 18.83 -8.28
C GLU A 300 -8.12 17.47 -8.97
N ILE A 301 -7.11 16.59 -8.86
CA ILE A 301 -7.15 15.28 -9.51
C ILE A 301 -8.19 14.35 -8.88
N PRO A 302 -8.78 13.43 -9.68
CA PRO A 302 -9.72 12.44 -9.15
C PRO A 302 -9.07 11.53 -8.11
N ILE A 303 -9.80 11.25 -7.03
CA ILE A 303 -9.38 10.33 -5.97
C ILE A 303 -10.41 9.20 -5.87
N TRP A 304 -9.97 7.97 -6.03
CA TRP A 304 -10.76 6.76 -5.78
C TRP A 304 -10.32 6.08 -4.50
N VAL A 305 -11.28 5.64 -3.68
CA VAL A 305 -11.01 4.94 -2.43
C VAL A 305 -11.86 3.68 -2.34
N GLN A 306 -11.22 2.52 -2.29
CA GLN A 306 -11.87 1.23 -2.07
C GLN A 306 -11.49 0.68 -0.70
N TRP A 307 -12.42 0.01 -0.02
CA TRP A 307 -12.16 -0.71 1.23
C TRP A 307 -13.10 -1.89 1.46
N GLY A 308 -12.71 -2.79 2.37
CA GLY A 308 -13.53 -3.89 2.83
C GLY A 308 -14.48 -3.51 3.97
N GLY A 309 -15.72 -3.96 3.90
CA GLY A 309 -16.73 -3.66 4.91
C GLY A 309 -16.45 -4.25 6.29
N ALA A 310 -15.57 -5.28 6.37
CA ALA A 310 -15.16 -5.94 7.61
C ALA A 310 -13.71 -5.65 8.01
N GLU A 311 -13.02 -4.71 7.35
CA GLU A 311 -11.63 -4.42 7.69
C GLU A 311 -11.47 -3.52 8.93
N ILE A 312 -10.37 -3.71 9.62
CA ILE A 312 -10.03 -2.99 10.85
C ILE A 312 -9.82 -1.48 10.61
N LEU A 313 -9.37 -1.09 9.41
CA LEU A 313 -9.08 0.30 9.03
C LEU A 313 -10.31 1.08 8.54
N LYS A 314 -11.47 0.44 8.40
CA LYS A 314 -12.70 1.08 7.90
C LYS A 314 -13.08 2.39 8.61
N PRO A 315 -12.99 2.53 9.95
CA PRO A 315 -13.32 3.79 10.62
C PRO A 315 -12.42 4.95 10.16
N GLU A 316 -11.12 4.71 10.01
CA GLU A 316 -10.13 5.70 9.59
C GLU A 316 -10.27 6.04 8.12
N ILE A 317 -10.56 5.04 7.27
CA ILE A 317 -10.82 5.25 5.84
C ILE A 317 -12.06 6.13 5.66
N ASN A 318 -13.13 5.83 6.37
CA ASN A 318 -14.34 6.66 6.35
C ASN A 318 -14.08 8.10 6.85
N LYS A 319 -13.21 8.26 7.87
CA LYS A 319 -12.78 9.59 8.34
C LYS A 319 -11.98 10.31 7.25
N PHE A 320 -11.03 9.63 6.61
CA PHE A 320 -10.23 10.19 5.51
C PHE A 320 -11.13 10.65 4.35
N VAL A 321 -12.06 9.81 3.90
CA VAL A 321 -13.02 10.17 2.83
C VAL A 321 -13.80 11.43 3.19
N ARG A 322 -14.38 11.49 4.40
CA ARG A 322 -15.09 12.71 4.86
C ARG A 322 -14.20 13.95 4.89
N VAL A 323 -12.94 13.82 5.28
CA VAL A 323 -11.98 14.93 5.26
C VAL A 323 -11.74 15.42 3.84
N GLN A 324 -11.58 14.51 2.86
CA GLN A 324 -11.42 14.90 1.45
C GLN A 324 -12.69 15.56 0.90
N GLU A 325 -13.87 15.00 1.14
CA GLU A 325 -15.15 15.55 0.69
C GLU A 325 -15.45 16.91 1.32
N SER A 326 -15.15 17.11 2.60
CA SER A 326 -15.41 18.37 3.30
C SER A 326 -14.56 19.54 2.79
N SER A 327 -13.38 19.28 2.24
CA SER A 327 -12.54 20.30 1.62
C SER A 327 -13.14 20.82 0.34
N GLN A 328 -13.87 19.97 -0.39
CA GLN A 328 -14.53 20.33 -1.64
C GLN A 328 -15.64 21.38 -1.45
N SER A 329 -16.25 21.44 -0.26
CA SER A 329 -17.33 22.41 0.03
C SER A 329 -16.83 23.82 0.33
N ARG A 330 -15.56 24.00 0.71
CA ARG A 330 -14.98 25.30 1.13
C ARG A 330 -14.50 26.17 -0.02
N TYR A 331 -14.18 25.59 -1.17
CA TYR A 331 -13.67 26.31 -2.34
C TYR A 331 -14.80 26.52 -3.37
N LYS A 332 -15.62 27.55 -3.19
CA LYS A 332 -16.65 27.93 -4.17
C LYS A 332 -16.00 28.52 -5.44
N GLY A 333 -16.09 27.80 -6.55
CA GLY A 333 -15.79 28.34 -7.89
C GLY A 333 -14.57 27.75 -8.62
N GLU A 334 -13.78 26.88 -7.99
CA GLU A 334 -12.61 26.22 -8.61
C GLU A 334 -12.90 24.77 -9.01
N ARG A 335 -12.12 24.23 -9.94
CA ARG A 335 -12.17 22.81 -10.31
C ARG A 335 -11.91 21.98 -9.05
N ARG A 336 -12.65 20.90 -8.87
CA ARG A 336 -12.66 20.13 -7.61
C ARG A 336 -12.25 18.71 -7.89
N ALA A 337 -11.43 18.12 -6.99
CA ALA A 337 -11.19 16.69 -7.00
C ALA A 337 -12.53 15.94 -6.87
N ARG A 338 -12.83 15.03 -7.79
CA ARG A 338 -13.94 14.08 -7.61
C ARG A 338 -13.45 12.95 -6.69
N VAL A 339 -14.17 12.70 -5.60
CA VAL A 339 -13.89 11.54 -4.73
C VAL A 339 -14.90 10.45 -5.06
N GLY A 340 -14.41 9.34 -5.60
CA GLY A 340 -15.18 8.11 -5.79
C GLY A 340 -14.90 7.13 -4.66
N THR A 341 -15.91 6.37 -4.23
CA THR A 341 -15.77 5.41 -3.13
C THR A 341 -16.43 4.08 -3.48
N TYR A 342 -15.84 2.98 -2.99
CA TYR A 342 -16.38 1.64 -3.19
C TYR A 342 -16.12 0.75 -1.98
N GLU A 343 -17.16 0.50 -1.18
CA GLU A 343 -17.10 -0.47 -0.10
C GLU A 343 -17.48 -1.85 -0.61
N VAL A 344 -16.62 -2.85 -0.40
CA VAL A 344 -16.93 -4.26 -0.68
C VAL A 344 -17.53 -4.89 0.57
N PRO A 345 -18.83 -5.22 0.59
CA PRO A 345 -19.50 -5.75 1.78
C PRO A 345 -18.81 -6.99 2.34
N HIS A 346 -18.63 -7.02 3.65
CA HIS A 346 -18.01 -8.14 4.37
C HIS A 346 -16.58 -8.50 3.99
N ALA A 347 -15.94 -7.81 3.04
CA ALA A 347 -14.57 -8.09 2.67
C ALA A 347 -13.61 -7.66 3.81
N PRO A 348 -12.54 -8.44 4.06
CA PRO A 348 -11.46 -8.05 4.95
C PRO A 348 -10.53 -7.05 4.26
N HIS A 349 -9.47 -6.62 4.94
CA HIS A 349 -8.45 -5.72 4.45
C HIS A 349 -7.79 -6.21 3.15
N ASP A 350 -7.52 -5.27 2.24
CA ASP A 350 -6.68 -5.41 1.05
C ASP A 350 -7.00 -6.60 0.14
N ILE A 351 -8.23 -6.63 -0.37
CA ILE A 351 -8.61 -7.66 -1.36
C ILE A 351 -7.90 -7.47 -2.72
N LEU A 352 -7.37 -6.27 -3.03
CA LEU A 352 -6.66 -6.07 -4.29
C LEU A 352 -5.43 -6.97 -4.39
N ALA A 353 -4.57 -6.99 -3.37
CA ALA A 353 -3.36 -7.80 -3.35
C ALA A 353 -3.63 -9.25 -2.91
N LEU A 354 -4.50 -9.45 -1.92
CA LEU A 354 -4.64 -10.71 -1.19
C LEU A 354 -5.75 -11.62 -1.69
N ALA A 355 -6.63 -11.17 -2.59
CA ALA A 355 -7.78 -11.95 -3.07
C ALA A 355 -7.46 -13.38 -3.53
N PRO A 356 -6.33 -13.68 -4.20
CA PRO A 356 -5.98 -15.05 -4.58
C PRO A 356 -5.80 -15.98 -3.37
N ILE A 357 -5.31 -15.45 -2.26
CA ILE A 357 -5.00 -16.16 -1.03
C ILE A 357 -6.28 -16.33 -0.20
N ILE A 358 -6.98 -15.21 0.05
CA ILE A 358 -8.10 -15.17 0.99
C ILE A 358 -9.49 -15.42 0.34
N GLY A 359 -9.55 -15.58 -0.99
CA GLY A 359 -10.76 -16.04 -1.68
C GLY A 359 -11.77 -14.96 -2.10
N TRP A 360 -11.28 -13.76 -2.48
CA TRP A 360 -12.09 -12.58 -2.84
C TRP A 360 -11.85 -12.08 -4.27
N LYS A 361 -11.51 -13.00 -5.20
CA LYS A 361 -11.10 -12.63 -6.57
C LYS A 361 -12.18 -11.93 -7.39
N SER A 362 -13.45 -12.33 -7.23
CA SER A 362 -14.58 -11.71 -7.95
C SER A 362 -14.74 -10.28 -7.52
N GLU A 363 -14.81 -10.05 -6.22
CA GLU A 363 -15.02 -8.73 -5.62
C GLU A 363 -13.85 -7.79 -5.90
N ALA A 364 -12.62 -8.31 -5.92
CA ALA A 364 -11.45 -7.53 -6.34
C ALA A 364 -11.53 -7.13 -7.83
N THR A 365 -12.05 -8.02 -8.68
CA THR A 365 -12.26 -7.71 -10.11
C THR A 365 -13.29 -6.61 -10.26
N ASP A 366 -14.44 -6.75 -9.61
CA ASP A 366 -15.52 -5.76 -9.65
C ASP A 366 -15.03 -4.38 -9.15
N ALA A 367 -14.22 -4.37 -8.07
CA ALA A 367 -13.67 -3.15 -7.51
C ALA A 367 -12.73 -2.42 -8.49
N VAL A 368 -11.88 -3.17 -9.21
CA VAL A 368 -10.98 -2.58 -10.22
C VAL A 368 -11.76 -2.07 -11.43
N GLU A 369 -12.77 -2.80 -11.90
CA GLU A 369 -13.63 -2.36 -13.00
C GLU A 369 -14.37 -1.06 -12.66
N GLU A 370 -14.86 -0.93 -11.40
CA GLU A 370 -15.48 0.30 -10.92
C GLU A 370 -14.47 1.46 -10.87
N ALA A 371 -13.25 1.20 -10.40
CA ALA A 371 -12.20 2.22 -10.38
C ALA A 371 -11.87 2.72 -11.80
N ILE A 372 -11.78 1.81 -12.78
CA ILE A 372 -11.52 2.21 -14.18
C ILE A 372 -12.70 2.99 -14.75
N ARG A 373 -13.95 2.60 -14.50
CA ARG A 373 -15.14 3.37 -14.90
C ARG A 373 -15.14 4.78 -14.31
N PHE A 374 -14.77 4.90 -13.02
CA PHE A 374 -14.62 6.21 -12.38
C PHE A 374 -13.55 7.06 -13.05
N LEU A 375 -12.36 6.48 -13.35
CA LEU A 375 -11.30 7.19 -14.05
C LEU A 375 -11.74 7.66 -15.44
N ASP A 376 -12.41 6.80 -16.21
CA ASP A 376 -12.88 7.13 -17.56
C ASP A 376 -13.89 8.28 -17.52
N GLY A 377 -14.80 8.27 -16.55
CA GLY A 377 -15.75 9.37 -16.33
C GLY A 377 -15.13 10.67 -15.81
N CYS A 378 -13.87 10.66 -15.34
CA CYS A 378 -13.19 11.86 -14.86
C CYS A 378 -12.16 12.42 -15.86
N LEU A 379 -11.50 11.54 -16.62
CA LEU A 379 -10.35 11.89 -17.45
C LEU A 379 -10.71 12.07 -18.94
N LEU A 380 -11.88 11.59 -19.37
CA LEU A 380 -12.36 11.73 -20.74
C LEU A 380 -13.35 12.90 -20.95
N GLU A 381 -13.74 13.58 -19.86
CA GLU A 381 -14.47 14.85 -19.86
C GLU A 381 -13.48 16.04 -19.95
#